data_505c89c437db0c16cc0ba6eab3846818
#
_entry.id   505c89c437db0c16cc0ba6eab3846818
#
_cell.length_a   1.000
_cell.length_b   1.000
_cell.length_c   1.000
_cell.angle_alpha   90.00
_cell.angle_beta   90.00
_cell.angle_gamma   90.00
#
_symmetry.space_group_name_H-M   'P 1'
#
loop_
_entity.id
_entity.type
_entity.pdbx_description
1 polymer ?
#
loop_
_entity_poly.entity_id
_entity_poly.type
_entity_poly.pdbx_seq_one_letter_code
_entity_poly.pdbx_strand_id
1 'polypeptide(L)'
;MSRNQYFDKVLVANRGEIAIRVMRACREMGIETVAVYSEADENALHVKYADEAFLIGQAHPTKSYLNIERILEVADMAGADAIHPGYGFLAEKAAFSGAVKKAGFAFIGPSEETIRMMGSKLDSKQAMHDAGVPVLPWTQSTSHEEAKAFAESIGY
;
A
#
# COMPACT_ATOMS: atom_id res chain seq x y z
N MET A 1 -17.20 27.71 7.94
CA MET A 1 -16.30 27.32 6.85
C MET A 1 -16.63 25.87 6.54
N SER A 2 -17.19 25.55 5.38
CA SER A 2 -17.43 24.16 4.97
C SER A 2 -16.06 23.50 4.76
N ARG A 3 -15.68 22.57 5.64
CA ARG A 3 -14.53 21.71 5.41
C ARG A 3 -14.86 20.91 4.16
N ASN A 4 -14.04 21.03 3.12
CA ASN A 4 -14.09 20.17 1.96
C ASN A 4 -13.46 18.83 2.41
N GLN A 5 -14.21 18.07 3.20
CA GLN A 5 -13.76 16.81 3.78
C GLN A 5 -14.04 15.73 2.74
N TYR A 6 -12.98 15.11 2.21
CA TYR A 6 -13.11 14.06 1.19
C TYR A 6 -13.54 12.73 1.82
N PHE A 7 -13.19 12.48 3.09
CA PHE A 7 -13.48 11.28 3.85
C PHE A 7 -13.85 11.65 5.28
N ASP A 8 -14.79 10.93 5.88
CA ASP A 8 -15.11 11.06 7.30
C ASP A 8 -14.29 10.06 8.13
N LYS A 9 -14.03 8.86 7.57
CA LYS A 9 -13.30 7.79 8.27
C LYS A 9 -12.34 7.04 7.35
N VAL A 10 -11.10 6.83 7.81
CA VAL A 10 -10.03 6.12 7.07
C VAL A 10 -9.55 4.90 7.85
N LEU A 11 -9.60 3.72 7.23
CA LEU A 11 -8.92 2.53 7.73
C LEU A 11 -7.45 2.55 7.31
N VAL A 12 -6.54 2.38 8.28
CA VAL A 12 -5.09 2.31 8.04
C VAL A 12 -4.66 0.85 8.02
N ALA A 13 -4.48 0.29 6.82
CA ALA A 13 -4.12 -1.12 6.59
C ALA A 13 -2.61 -1.35 6.78
N ASN A 14 -2.09 -0.96 7.92
CA ASN A 14 -0.67 -1.11 8.29
C ASN A 14 -0.51 -1.10 9.82
N ARG A 15 0.74 -1.17 10.30
CA ARG A 15 1.08 -1.22 11.73
C ARG A 15 2.25 -0.29 12.06
N GLY A 16 2.55 -0.19 13.37
CA GLY A 16 3.75 0.49 13.86
C GLY A 16 3.76 1.99 13.57
N GLU A 17 4.93 2.54 13.29
CA GLU A 17 5.12 3.97 13.15
C GLU A 17 4.42 4.56 11.93
N ILE A 18 4.37 3.82 10.80
CA ILE A 18 3.68 4.31 9.60
C ILE A 18 2.18 4.46 9.83
N ALA A 19 1.56 3.51 10.55
CA ALA A 19 0.15 3.63 10.90
C ALA A 19 -0.11 4.89 11.75
N ILE A 20 0.72 5.14 12.75
CA ILE A 20 0.62 6.36 13.59
C ILE A 20 0.80 7.62 12.75
N ARG A 21 1.77 7.63 11.83
CA ARG A 21 2.02 8.78 10.96
C ARG A 21 0.81 9.12 10.10
N VAL A 22 0.17 8.12 9.49
CA VAL A 22 -1.06 8.29 8.70
C VAL A 22 -2.21 8.78 9.59
N MET A 23 -2.44 8.12 10.73
CA MET A 23 -3.51 8.51 11.66
C MET A 23 -3.32 9.93 12.20
N ARG A 24 -2.08 10.34 12.43
CA ARG A 24 -1.78 11.72 12.83
C ARG A 24 -2.23 12.72 11.77
N ALA A 25 -1.92 12.48 10.51
CA ALA A 25 -2.38 13.33 9.41
C ALA A 25 -3.91 13.35 9.29
N CYS A 26 -4.57 12.19 9.42
CA CYS A 26 -6.03 12.10 9.45
C CYS A 26 -6.61 12.96 10.59
N ARG A 27 -6.07 12.86 11.79
CA ARG A 27 -6.50 13.63 12.96
C ARG A 27 -6.33 15.14 12.76
N GLU A 28 -5.21 15.59 12.18
CA GLU A 28 -4.96 16.99 11.83
C GLU A 28 -5.98 17.51 10.79
N MET A 29 -6.50 16.63 9.95
CA MET A 29 -7.56 16.90 8.96
C MET A 29 -8.99 16.78 9.54
N GLY A 30 -9.14 16.25 10.76
CA GLY A 30 -10.43 15.99 11.39
C GLY A 30 -11.14 14.75 10.85
N ILE A 31 -10.38 13.76 10.37
CA ILE A 31 -10.83 12.48 9.84
C ILE A 31 -10.68 11.41 10.92
N GLU A 32 -11.72 10.62 11.17
CA GLU A 32 -11.66 9.47 12.08
C GLU A 32 -10.77 8.34 11.53
N THR A 33 -10.16 7.59 12.42
CA THR A 33 -9.16 6.58 12.08
C THR A 33 -9.51 5.20 12.62
N VAL A 34 -9.36 4.19 11.77
CA VAL A 34 -9.52 2.79 12.12
C VAL A 34 -8.17 2.08 12.01
N ALA A 35 -7.69 1.53 13.11
CA ALA A 35 -6.53 0.64 13.12
C ALA A 35 -6.94 -0.81 12.88
N VAL A 36 -6.05 -1.57 12.26
CA VAL A 36 -6.10 -3.03 12.24
C VAL A 36 -4.87 -3.58 12.96
N TYR A 37 -5.03 -4.72 13.66
CA TYR A 37 -3.92 -5.33 14.39
C TYR A 37 -3.98 -6.86 14.40
N SER A 38 -2.81 -7.48 14.44
CA SER A 38 -2.69 -8.92 14.72
C SER A 38 -2.65 -9.18 16.23
N GLU A 39 -2.87 -10.42 16.66
CA GLU A 39 -2.77 -10.81 18.09
C GLU A 39 -1.46 -10.31 18.74
N ALA A 40 -0.33 -10.34 18.00
CA ALA A 40 0.95 -9.88 18.53
C ALA A 40 1.03 -8.37 18.75
N ASP A 41 0.18 -7.60 18.09
CA ASP A 41 0.18 -6.13 18.12
C ASP A 41 -0.94 -5.53 18.99
N GLU A 42 -1.70 -6.33 19.70
CA GLU A 42 -2.85 -5.89 20.52
C GLU A 42 -2.53 -4.68 21.43
N ASN A 43 -1.34 -4.66 21.99
CA ASN A 43 -0.88 -3.60 22.89
C ASN A 43 -0.01 -2.54 22.20
N ALA A 44 0.13 -2.60 20.87
CA ALA A 44 0.95 -1.68 20.11
C ALA A 44 0.41 -0.24 20.14
N LEU A 45 1.32 0.73 19.95
CA LEU A 45 0.97 2.14 20.07
C LEU A 45 -0.06 2.59 19.03
N HIS A 46 0.00 2.08 17.80
CA HIS A 46 -0.95 2.44 16.75
C HIS A 46 -2.39 2.02 17.08
N VAL A 47 -2.56 0.90 17.80
CA VAL A 47 -3.87 0.43 18.26
C VAL A 47 -4.47 1.40 19.28
N LYS A 48 -3.64 1.90 20.20
CA LYS A 48 -4.05 2.88 21.23
C LYS A 48 -4.23 4.30 20.67
N TYR A 49 -3.63 4.59 19.51
CA TYR A 49 -3.66 5.91 18.92
C TYR A 49 -4.90 6.14 18.06
N ALA A 50 -5.43 5.10 17.43
CA ALA A 50 -6.61 5.17 16.56
C ALA A 50 -7.89 5.45 17.36
N ASP A 51 -8.92 5.95 16.68
CA ASP A 51 -10.24 6.16 17.26
C ASP A 51 -10.97 4.82 17.43
N GLU A 52 -10.79 3.88 16.49
CA GLU A 52 -11.26 2.50 16.58
C GLU A 52 -10.14 1.52 16.19
N ALA A 53 -10.19 0.29 16.70
CA ALA A 53 -9.20 -0.73 16.38
C ALA A 53 -9.82 -2.14 16.32
N PHE A 54 -9.43 -2.93 15.31
CA PHE A 54 -9.99 -4.25 15.05
C PHE A 54 -8.90 -5.32 14.90
N LEU A 55 -9.12 -6.46 15.56
CA LEU A 55 -8.31 -7.64 15.37
C LEU A 55 -8.57 -8.25 13.99
N ILE A 56 -7.48 -8.44 13.21
CA ILE A 56 -7.56 -9.01 11.86
C ILE A 56 -7.00 -10.43 11.77
N GLY A 57 -6.47 -10.99 12.84
CA GLY A 57 -6.04 -12.39 12.90
C GLY A 57 -4.76 -12.61 13.67
N GLN A 58 -4.17 -13.79 13.45
CA GLN A 58 -2.99 -14.28 14.14
C GLN A 58 -1.73 -13.42 13.87
N ALA A 59 -0.68 -13.63 14.65
CA ALA A 59 0.58 -12.88 14.54
C ALA A 59 1.26 -12.96 13.17
N HIS A 60 1.12 -14.07 12.44
CA HIS A 60 1.76 -14.22 11.13
C HIS A 60 1.11 -13.30 10.08
N PRO A 61 1.88 -12.50 9.31
CA PRO A 61 1.32 -11.51 8.38
C PRO A 61 0.33 -12.06 7.35
N THR A 62 0.53 -13.29 6.85
CA THR A 62 -0.40 -13.92 5.90
C THR A 62 -1.77 -14.27 6.51
N LYS A 63 -1.85 -14.28 7.85
CA LYS A 63 -3.07 -14.55 8.60
C LYS A 63 -3.68 -13.27 9.19
N SER A 64 -3.09 -12.11 8.88
CA SER A 64 -3.51 -10.80 9.38
C SER A 64 -3.31 -9.69 8.33
N TYR A 65 -2.19 -8.98 8.35
CA TYR A 65 -1.93 -7.79 7.52
C TYR A 65 -1.90 -8.03 6.01
N LEU A 66 -1.73 -9.27 5.55
CA LEU A 66 -1.78 -9.66 4.14
C LEU A 66 -3.12 -10.32 3.75
N ASN A 67 -4.08 -10.40 4.67
CA ASN A 67 -5.41 -10.93 4.41
C ASN A 67 -6.34 -9.82 3.90
N ILE A 68 -6.45 -9.69 2.58
CA ILE A 68 -7.25 -8.66 1.90
C ILE A 68 -8.72 -8.75 2.32
N GLU A 69 -9.30 -9.95 2.32
CA GLU A 69 -10.71 -10.17 2.65
C GLU A 69 -11.02 -9.65 4.05
N ARG A 70 -10.19 -10.02 5.03
CA ARG A 70 -10.39 -9.59 6.41
C ARG A 70 -10.28 -8.08 6.60
N ILE A 71 -9.36 -7.41 5.88
CA ILE A 71 -9.22 -5.96 5.91
C ILE A 71 -10.44 -5.27 5.33
N LEU A 72 -10.99 -5.79 4.22
CA LEU A 72 -12.21 -5.25 3.60
C LEU A 72 -13.45 -5.46 4.49
N GLU A 73 -13.59 -6.63 5.13
CA GLU A 73 -14.63 -6.87 6.12
C GLU A 73 -14.58 -5.85 7.27
N VAL A 74 -13.40 -5.59 7.80
CA VAL A 74 -13.23 -4.60 8.88
C VAL A 74 -13.55 -3.19 8.38
N ALA A 75 -13.17 -2.83 7.15
CA ALA A 75 -13.51 -1.53 6.58
C ALA A 75 -15.02 -1.32 6.48
N ASP A 76 -15.75 -2.35 6.06
CA ASP A 76 -17.21 -2.33 5.99
C ASP A 76 -17.85 -2.24 7.39
N MET A 77 -17.41 -3.09 8.32
CA MET A 77 -17.88 -3.09 9.72
C MET A 77 -17.67 -1.76 10.43
N ALA A 78 -16.55 -1.10 10.18
CA ALA A 78 -16.20 0.19 10.76
C ALA A 78 -16.86 1.38 10.05
N GLY A 79 -17.50 1.17 8.90
CA GLY A 79 -18.05 2.24 8.07
C GLY A 79 -16.98 3.17 7.51
N ALA A 80 -15.81 2.65 7.12
CA ALA A 80 -14.75 3.46 6.54
C ALA A 80 -15.08 3.90 5.11
N ASP A 81 -14.69 5.10 4.74
CA ASP A 81 -14.85 5.62 3.37
C ASP A 81 -13.65 5.28 2.49
N ALA A 82 -12.49 5.17 3.12
CA ALA A 82 -11.23 4.99 2.42
C ALA A 82 -10.28 4.07 3.19
N ILE A 83 -9.32 3.49 2.45
CA ILE A 83 -8.28 2.64 3.00
C ILE A 83 -6.91 3.19 2.61
N HIS A 84 -6.08 3.46 3.61
CA HIS A 84 -4.69 3.86 3.43
C HIS A 84 -3.76 2.66 3.72
N PRO A 85 -3.01 2.17 2.72
CA PRO A 85 -2.18 0.97 2.90
C PRO A 85 -0.84 1.22 3.63
N GLY A 86 -0.46 2.48 3.86
CA GLY A 86 0.88 2.82 4.31
C GLY A 86 1.95 2.51 3.26
N TYR A 87 3.04 1.89 3.67
CA TYR A 87 4.08 1.32 2.78
C TYR A 87 4.38 -0.14 3.17
N GLY A 88 4.96 -0.92 2.24
CA GLY A 88 5.15 -2.36 2.41
C GLY A 88 3.82 -3.13 2.47
N PHE A 89 3.81 -4.34 2.99
CA PHE A 89 2.63 -5.21 3.07
C PHE A 89 1.79 -5.20 1.78
N LEU A 90 0.57 -4.67 1.86
CA LEU A 90 -0.36 -4.60 0.73
C LEU A 90 -0.22 -3.32 -0.11
N ALA A 91 0.59 -2.34 0.32
CA ALA A 91 0.76 -1.08 -0.42
C ALA A 91 1.31 -1.29 -1.84
N GLU A 92 2.14 -2.32 -2.03
CA GLU A 92 2.77 -2.68 -3.31
C GLU A 92 2.03 -3.80 -4.05
N LYS A 93 0.84 -4.18 -3.59
CA LYS A 93 0.04 -5.24 -4.19
C LYS A 93 -1.08 -4.64 -5.04
N ALA A 94 -0.91 -4.68 -6.37
CA ALA A 94 -1.93 -4.22 -7.32
C ALA A 94 -3.32 -4.82 -7.04
N ALA A 95 -3.37 -6.12 -6.72
CA ALA A 95 -4.61 -6.80 -6.38
C ALA A 95 -5.34 -6.18 -5.18
N PHE A 96 -4.63 -5.60 -4.22
CA PHE A 96 -5.26 -4.92 -3.08
C PHE A 96 -5.96 -3.63 -3.51
N SER A 97 -5.28 -2.77 -4.28
CA SER A 97 -5.89 -1.55 -4.82
C SER A 97 -7.15 -1.86 -5.65
N GLY A 98 -7.10 -2.91 -6.49
CA GLY A 98 -8.25 -3.37 -7.26
C GLY A 98 -9.39 -3.88 -6.37
N ALA A 99 -9.09 -4.69 -5.35
CA ALA A 99 -10.08 -5.24 -4.42
C ALA A 99 -10.76 -4.13 -3.59
N VAL A 100 -10.00 -3.15 -3.09
CA VAL A 100 -10.53 -1.99 -2.34
C VAL A 100 -11.53 -1.21 -3.20
N LYS A 101 -11.16 -0.88 -4.44
CA LYS A 101 -12.05 -0.17 -5.37
C LYS A 101 -13.29 -0.97 -5.72
N LYS A 102 -13.14 -2.28 -5.96
CA LYS A 102 -14.26 -3.18 -6.28
C LYS A 102 -15.25 -3.30 -5.11
N ALA A 103 -14.75 -3.22 -3.88
CA ALA A 103 -15.57 -3.21 -2.66
C ALA A 103 -16.25 -1.86 -2.38
N GLY A 104 -15.99 -0.82 -3.19
CA GLY A 104 -16.64 0.49 -3.07
C GLY A 104 -15.87 1.50 -2.21
N PHE A 105 -14.70 1.16 -1.69
CA PHE A 105 -13.87 2.07 -0.89
C PHE A 105 -12.90 2.88 -1.76
N ALA A 106 -12.56 4.07 -1.31
CA ALA A 106 -11.47 4.82 -1.91
C ALA A 106 -10.11 4.22 -1.48
N PHE A 107 -9.24 3.91 -2.44
CA PHE A 107 -7.86 3.52 -2.15
C PHE A 107 -6.98 4.77 -2.13
N ILE A 108 -6.37 5.06 -0.98
CA ILE A 108 -5.45 6.19 -0.85
C ILE A 108 -4.08 5.76 -1.33
N GLY A 109 -3.83 5.95 -2.61
CA GLY A 109 -2.61 5.53 -3.30
C GLY A 109 -2.79 5.45 -4.82
N PRO A 110 -1.79 4.92 -5.54
CA PRO A 110 -1.82 4.79 -6.99
C PRO A 110 -2.89 3.81 -7.48
N SER A 111 -3.20 3.87 -8.78
CA SER A 111 -4.10 2.90 -9.40
C SER A 111 -3.50 1.48 -9.41
N GLU A 112 -4.35 0.46 -9.53
CA GLU A 112 -3.92 -0.93 -9.69
C GLU A 112 -2.92 -1.09 -10.84
N GLU A 113 -3.19 -0.44 -11.98
CA GLU A 113 -2.32 -0.46 -13.15
C GLU A 113 -0.96 0.18 -12.87
N THR A 114 -0.95 1.33 -12.21
CA THR A 114 0.29 2.02 -11.82
C THR A 114 1.12 1.17 -10.86
N ILE A 115 0.50 0.55 -9.85
CA ILE A 115 1.22 -0.33 -8.91
C ILE A 115 1.81 -1.53 -9.65
N ARG A 116 1.06 -2.13 -10.59
CA ARG A 116 1.53 -3.27 -11.39
C ARG A 116 2.73 -2.90 -12.25
N MET A 117 2.63 -1.80 -12.97
CA MET A 117 3.70 -1.28 -13.85
C MET A 117 4.96 -0.92 -13.04
N MET A 118 4.81 -0.18 -11.96
CA MET A 118 5.95 0.26 -11.14
C MET A 118 6.54 -0.86 -10.28
N GLY A 119 5.81 -1.92 -10.01
CA GLY A 119 6.28 -3.11 -9.31
C GLY A 119 7.21 -4.00 -10.17
N SER A 120 7.21 -3.85 -11.48
CA SER A 120 8.11 -4.51 -12.40
C SER A 120 9.30 -3.60 -12.74
N LYS A 121 10.52 -4.04 -12.43
CA LYS A 121 11.74 -3.27 -12.78
C LYS A 121 11.88 -3.03 -14.28
N LEU A 122 11.50 -4.01 -15.10
CA LEU A 122 11.62 -3.91 -16.55
C LEU A 122 10.56 -2.96 -17.11
N ASP A 123 9.29 -3.17 -16.72
CA ASP A 123 8.18 -2.35 -17.23
C ASP A 123 8.31 -0.90 -16.77
N SER A 124 8.74 -0.66 -15.51
CA SER A 124 8.95 0.70 -15.01
C SER A 124 10.10 1.41 -15.73
N LYS A 125 11.21 0.71 -16.00
CA LYS A 125 12.32 1.31 -16.80
C LYS A 125 11.91 1.59 -18.23
N GLN A 126 11.18 0.69 -18.87
CA GLN A 126 10.66 0.91 -20.22
C GLN A 126 9.73 2.12 -20.24
N ALA A 127 8.76 2.18 -19.34
CA ALA A 127 7.82 3.30 -19.27
C ALA A 127 8.53 4.64 -19.02
N MET A 128 9.55 4.68 -18.16
CA MET A 128 10.35 5.90 -17.92
C MET A 128 11.18 6.30 -19.14
N HIS A 129 11.79 5.33 -19.83
CA HIS A 129 12.52 5.57 -21.05
C HIS A 129 11.62 6.17 -22.14
N ASP A 130 10.44 5.57 -22.35
CA ASP A 130 9.47 6.01 -23.38
C ASP A 130 8.90 7.41 -23.06
N ALA A 131 8.85 7.76 -21.78
CA ALA A 131 8.48 9.10 -21.31
C ALA A 131 9.63 10.13 -21.38
N GLY A 132 10.82 9.74 -21.88
CA GLY A 132 11.99 10.62 -21.98
C GLY A 132 12.70 10.91 -20.64
N VAL A 133 12.40 10.14 -19.58
CA VAL A 133 13.08 10.25 -18.30
C VAL A 133 14.42 9.51 -18.40
N PRO A 134 15.55 10.13 -17.98
CA PRO A 134 16.84 9.47 -17.97
C PRO A 134 16.83 8.21 -17.08
N VAL A 135 17.21 7.08 -17.65
CA VAL A 135 17.35 5.79 -16.96
C VAL A 135 18.75 5.21 -17.15
N LEU A 136 19.23 4.47 -16.17
CA LEU A 136 20.49 3.74 -16.34
C LEU A 136 20.37 2.71 -17.47
N PRO A 137 21.45 2.43 -18.22
CA PRO A 137 21.46 1.39 -19.24
C PRO A 137 20.91 0.06 -18.67
N TRP A 138 20.12 -0.64 -19.46
CA TRP A 138 19.48 -1.89 -19.06
C TRP A 138 19.19 -2.77 -20.28
N THR A 139 18.97 -4.05 -20.03
CA THR A 139 18.57 -5.02 -21.05
C THR A 139 17.57 -6.03 -20.49
N GLN A 140 16.73 -6.56 -21.35
CA GLN A 140 15.86 -7.72 -21.08
C GLN A 140 16.54 -9.00 -21.56
N SER A 141 17.78 -9.21 -21.15
CA SER A 141 18.52 -10.41 -21.60
C SER A 141 17.83 -11.70 -21.17
N THR A 142 17.74 -12.64 -22.07
CA THR A 142 17.12 -13.95 -21.87
C THR A 142 18.15 -15.07 -21.78
N SER A 143 19.43 -14.76 -22.06
CA SER A 143 20.53 -15.72 -21.99
C SER A 143 21.73 -15.17 -21.21
N HIS A 144 22.59 -16.09 -20.76
CA HIS A 144 23.83 -15.73 -20.08
C HIS A 144 24.79 -14.97 -21.01
N GLU A 145 24.85 -15.37 -22.29
CA GLU A 145 25.70 -14.75 -23.32
C GLU A 145 25.28 -13.30 -23.57
N GLU A 146 23.98 -13.04 -23.71
CA GLU A 146 23.44 -11.68 -23.90
C GLU A 146 23.70 -10.82 -22.67
N ALA A 147 23.49 -11.33 -21.46
CA ALA A 147 23.76 -10.60 -20.21
C ALA A 147 25.23 -10.22 -20.10
N LYS A 148 26.15 -11.16 -20.45
CA LYS A 148 27.60 -10.92 -20.45
C LYS A 148 27.98 -9.85 -21.49
N ALA A 149 27.52 -9.99 -22.73
CA ALA A 149 27.80 -9.02 -23.78
C ALA A 149 27.31 -7.62 -23.42
N PHE A 150 26.13 -7.51 -22.82
CA PHE A 150 25.62 -6.24 -22.35
C PHE A 150 26.47 -5.65 -21.22
N ALA A 151 26.85 -6.44 -20.20
CA ALA A 151 27.70 -6.00 -19.12
C ALA A 151 29.07 -5.50 -19.64
N GLU A 152 29.68 -6.18 -20.61
CA GLU A 152 30.93 -5.77 -21.26
C GLU A 152 30.74 -4.43 -22.01
N SER A 153 29.58 -4.19 -22.62
CA SER A 153 29.32 -2.95 -23.36
C SER A 153 29.15 -1.70 -22.50
N ILE A 154 28.71 -1.85 -21.24
CA ILE A 154 28.46 -0.72 -20.32
C ILE A 154 29.56 -0.55 -19.26
N GLY A 155 30.46 -1.52 -19.15
CA GLY A 155 31.49 -1.63 -18.11
C GLY A 155 30.96 -2.27 -16.83
N TYR A 156 31.88 -2.78 -16.02
CA TYR A 156 31.61 -3.35 -14.72
C TYR A 156 31.76 -2.31 -13.60
#